data_ad5243b01a81c57bcd302921d875712a
#
_entry.id   ad5243b01a81c57bcd302921d875712a
#
_cell.length_a   1.000
_cell.length_b   1.000
_cell.length_c   1.000
_cell.angle_alpha   90.00
_cell.angle_beta   90.00
_cell.angle_gamma   90.00
#
_symmetry.space_group_name_H-M   'P 1'
#
loop_
_entity.id
_entity.type
_entity.pdbx_description
1 polymer ?
#
loop_
_entity_poly.entity_id
_entity_poly.type
_entity_poly.pdbx_seq_one_letter_code
_entity_poly.pdbx_strand_id
1 'polypeptide(L)'
;MFVRIVKMSFHSKHIKEFQEMFEEKKQFIRNSYGCKLLELYQDKTNPEVFFTYSYWENDHDLEKYRNSELFKSVWAKTKTFFNDKPQAWSVDKKISLK
;
A
#
# COMPACT_ATOMS: atom_id res chain seq x y z
N MET A 1 -14.55 -8.67 5.87
CA MET A 1 -13.45 -7.69 5.76
C MET A 1 -12.12 -8.37 6.02
N PHE A 2 -11.12 -8.04 5.23
CA PHE A 2 -9.77 -8.61 5.38
C PHE A 2 -8.71 -7.52 5.28
N VAL A 3 -7.46 -7.88 5.55
CA VAL A 3 -6.33 -6.94 5.56
C VAL A 3 -5.40 -7.25 4.39
N ARG A 4 -5.03 -6.20 3.65
CA ARG A 4 -4.03 -6.30 2.59
C ARG A 4 -2.73 -5.68 3.09
N ILE A 5 -1.65 -6.45 3.08
CA ILE A 5 -0.33 -6.00 3.50
C ILE A 5 0.59 -6.02 2.29
N VAL A 6 1.25 -4.90 2.02
CA VAL A 6 2.22 -4.81 0.92
C VAL A 6 3.56 -4.36 1.50
N LYS A 7 4.60 -5.14 1.24
CA LYS A 7 5.96 -4.79 1.61
C LYS A 7 6.69 -4.26 0.39
N MET A 8 7.32 -3.10 0.54
CA MET A 8 8.05 -2.42 -0.54
C MET A 8 9.42 -2.03 -0.03
N SER A 9 10.42 -2.09 -0.91
CA SER A 9 11.75 -1.60 -0.59
C SER A 9 12.21 -0.67 -1.71
N PHE A 10 12.72 0.49 -1.33
CA PHE A 10 13.06 1.56 -2.27
C PHE A 10 14.55 1.88 -2.23
N HIS A 11 15.10 2.33 -3.37
CA HIS A 11 16.41 2.98 -3.35
C HIS A 11 16.33 4.20 -2.45
N SER A 12 17.36 4.42 -1.63
CA SER A 12 17.40 5.52 -0.66
C SER A 12 17.10 6.87 -1.31
N LYS A 13 17.62 7.10 -2.50
CA LYS A 13 17.42 8.37 -3.22
C LYS A 13 15.97 8.63 -3.63
N HIS A 14 15.12 7.60 -3.62
CA HIS A 14 13.72 7.72 -4.03
C HIS A 14 12.73 7.69 -2.87
N ILE A 15 13.19 7.56 -1.63
CA ILE A 15 12.30 7.50 -0.46
C ILE A 15 11.44 8.76 -0.37
N LYS A 16 12.08 9.93 -0.51
CA LYS A 16 11.35 11.20 -0.43
C LYS A 16 10.31 11.33 -1.55
N GLU A 17 10.68 10.95 -2.77
CA GLU A 17 9.75 10.99 -3.92
C GLU A 17 8.55 10.08 -3.69
N PHE A 18 8.78 8.87 -3.16
CA PHE A 18 7.69 7.95 -2.84
C PHE A 18 6.75 8.56 -1.80
N GLN A 19 7.31 9.11 -0.73
CA GLN A 19 6.49 9.68 0.35
C GLN A 19 5.67 10.88 -0.14
N GLU A 20 6.25 11.72 -0.99
CA GLU A 20 5.52 12.85 -1.58
C GLU A 20 4.38 12.37 -2.48
N MET A 21 4.65 11.37 -3.32
CA MET A 21 3.61 10.79 -4.17
C MET A 21 2.49 10.17 -3.34
N PHE A 22 2.85 9.43 -2.29
CA PHE A 22 1.85 8.78 -1.43
C PHE A 22 1.00 9.83 -0.70
N GLU A 23 1.63 10.91 -0.23
CA GLU A 23 0.90 12.01 0.41
C GLU A 23 -0.15 12.61 -0.52
N GLU A 24 0.18 12.77 -1.80
CA GLU A 24 -0.76 13.30 -2.80
C GLU A 24 -1.90 12.32 -3.10
N LYS A 25 -1.65 11.02 -3.06
CA LYS A 25 -2.61 10.01 -3.51
C LYS A 25 -3.39 9.32 -2.40
N LYS A 26 -2.96 9.45 -1.15
CA LYS A 26 -3.52 8.67 -0.03
C LYS A 26 -5.04 8.80 0.12
N GLN A 27 -5.58 9.99 -0.04
CA GLN A 27 -7.03 10.19 0.11
C GLN A 27 -7.81 9.50 -1.00
N PHE A 28 -7.30 9.55 -2.22
CA PHE A 28 -7.93 8.87 -3.34
C PHE A 28 -7.94 7.36 -3.13
N ILE A 29 -6.83 6.81 -2.62
CA ILE A 29 -6.73 5.38 -2.33
C ILE A 29 -7.72 5.02 -1.21
N ARG A 30 -7.71 5.79 -0.11
CA ARG A 30 -8.58 5.55 1.05
C ARG A 30 -10.06 5.62 0.66
N ASN A 31 -10.40 6.47 -0.28
CA ASN A 31 -11.78 6.66 -0.71
C ASN A 31 -12.23 5.65 -1.77
N SER A 32 -11.38 4.71 -2.15
CA SER A 32 -11.77 3.64 -3.07
C SER A 32 -12.87 2.80 -2.44
N TYR A 33 -13.83 2.37 -3.27
CA TYR A 33 -14.98 1.61 -2.77
C TYR A 33 -14.52 0.34 -2.06
N GLY A 34 -15.04 0.13 -0.85
CA GLY A 34 -14.71 -1.04 -0.04
C GLY A 34 -13.43 -0.90 0.79
N CYS A 35 -12.66 0.16 0.61
CA CYS A 35 -11.48 0.43 1.43
C CYS A 35 -11.92 1.05 2.75
N LYS A 36 -11.56 0.43 3.88
CA LYS A 36 -12.00 0.85 5.21
C LYS A 36 -10.90 1.44 6.06
N LEU A 37 -9.64 1.24 5.67
CA LEU A 37 -8.48 1.77 6.39
C LEU A 37 -7.30 1.78 5.44
N LEU A 38 -6.45 2.78 5.57
CA LEU A 38 -5.17 2.84 4.84
C LEU A 38 -4.11 3.40 5.77
N GLU A 39 -3.02 2.66 5.95
CA GLU A 39 -1.89 3.08 6.77
C GLU A 39 -0.60 2.79 6.02
N LEU A 40 0.39 3.65 6.23
CA LEU A 40 1.73 3.48 5.68
C LEU A 40 2.71 3.40 6.84
N TYR A 41 3.54 2.36 6.84
CA TYR A 41 4.58 2.16 7.86
C TYR A 41 5.95 2.13 7.21
N GLN A 42 6.94 2.59 7.94
CA GLN A 42 8.35 2.47 7.55
C GLN A 42 9.06 1.63 8.59
N ASP A 43 9.92 0.71 8.14
CA ASP A 43 10.70 -0.12 9.06
C ASP A 43 11.55 0.78 9.94
N LYS A 44 11.60 0.48 11.23
CA LYS A 44 12.26 1.33 12.21
C LYS A 44 13.78 1.35 12.04
N THR A 45 14.34 0.24 11.59
CA THR A 45 15.79 0.09 11.45
C THR A 45 16.30 0.21 10.03
N ASN A 46 15.46 -0.11 9.04
CA ASN A 46 15.83 0.00 7.63
C ASN A 46 14.88 1.00 6.93
N PRO A 47 15.32 2.25 6.73
CA PRO A 47 14.45 3.29 6.16
C PRO A 47 14.02 3.04 4.71
N GLU A 48 14.62 2.09 4.02
CA GLU A 48 14.23 1.74 2.65
C GLU A 48 12.96 0.89 2.59
N VAL A 49 12.60 0.23 3.71
CA VAL A 49 11.49 -0.72 3.74
C VAL A 49 10.22 -0.04 4.28
N PHE A 50 9.15 -0.17 3.50
CA PHE A 50 7.83 0.36 3.85
C PHE A 50 6.79 -0.74 3.75
N PHE A 51 5.71 -0.55 4.49
CA PHE A 51 4.55 -1.43 4.45
C PHE A 51 3.29 -0.58 4.31
N THR A 52 2.37 -1.02 3.45
CA THR A 52 1.00 -0.49 3.49
C THR A 52 0.10 -1.53 4.12
N TYR A 53 -0.80 -1.07 4.98
CA TYR A 53 -1.88 -1.86 5.54
C TYR A 53 -3.17 -1.24 5.04
N SER A 54 -4.03 -2.04 4.45
CA SER A 54 -5.35 -1.55 4.05
C SER A 54 -6.39 -2.60 4.36
N TYR A 55 -7.59 -2.14 4.75
CA TYR A 55 -8.72 -3.00 5.05
C TYR A 55 -9.70 -2.92 3.89
N TRP A 56 -10.18 -4.08 3.44
CA TRP A 56 -11.11 -4.16 2.32
C TRP A 56 -12.33 -4.98 2.71
N GLU A 57 -13.50 -4.52 2.28
CA GLU A 57 -14.75 -5.18 2.61
C GLU A 57 -14.80 -6.61 2.09
N ASN A 58 -14.34 -6.82 0.85
CA ASN A 58 -14.27 -8.14 0.23
C ASN A 58 -13.23 -8.16 -0.89
N ASP A 59 -12.94 -9.36 -1.41
CA ASP A 59 -11.95 -9.57 -2.47
C ASP A 59 -12.30 -8.82 -3.75
N HIS A 60 -13.57 -8.75 -4.08
CA HIS A 60 -14.04 -8.08 -5.29
C HIS A 60 -13.68 -6.59 -5.28
N ASP A 61 -13.84 -5.94 -4.14
CA ASP A 61 -13.52 -4.52 -4.01
C ASP A 61 -12.02 -4.26 -4.17
N LEU A 62 -11.17 -5.10 -3.59
CA LEU A 62 -9.73 -4.99 -3.77
C LEU A 62 -9.35 -5.18 -5.24
N GLU A 63 -9.93 -6.19 -5.90
CA GLU A 63 -9.63 -6.47 -7.30
C GLU A 63 -10.07 -5.31 -8.20
N LYS A 64 -11.23 -4.73 -7.91
CA LYS A 64 -11.71 -3.54 -8.63
C LYS A 64 -10.74 -2.38 -8.48
N TYR A 65 -10.23 -2.14 -7.27
CA TYR A 65 -9.23 -1.11 -7.03
C TYR A 65 -7.95 -1.40 -7.82
N ARG A 66 -7.45 -2.64 -7.81
CA ARG A 66 -6.22 -3.02 -8.51
C ARG A 66 -6.34 -2.87 -10.03
N ASN A 67 -7.55 -2.89 -10.57
CA ASN A 67 -7.79 -2.68 -11.99
C ASN A 67 -8.16 -1.23 -12.33
N SER A 68 -8.17 -0.33 -11.33
CA SER A 68 -8.52 1.08 -11.55
C SER A 68 -7.36 1.86 -12.16
N GLU A 69 -7.69 2.96 -12.82
CA GLU A 69 -6.69 3.88 -13.34
C GLU A 69 -5.84 4.48 -12.22
N LEU A 70 -6.46 4.74 -11.07
CA LEU A 70 -5.75 5.24 -9.89
C LEU A 70 -4.63 4.29 -9.50
N PHE A 71 -4.95 3.01 -9.29
CA PHE A 71 -3.95 2.02 -8.88
C PHE A 71 -2.86 1.88 -9.94
N LYS A 72 -3.26 1.76 -11.20
CA LYS A 72 -2.30 1.56 -12.30
C LYS A 72 -1.31 2.70 -12.39
N SER A 73 -1.77 3.95 -12.26
CA SER A 73 -0.89 5.12 -12.33
C SER A 73 0.04 5.20 -11.12
N VAL A 74 -0.49 4.98 -9.92
CA VAL A 74 0.31 4.98 -8.69
C VAL A 74 1.36 3.87 -8.73
N TRP A 75 0.94 2.66 -9.09
CA TRP A 75 1.84 1.51 -9.11
C TRP A 75 2.92 1.63 -10.17
N ALA A 76 2.57 2.13 -11.36
CA ALA A 76 3.55 2.33 -12.43
C ALA A 76 4.68 3.25 -11.99
N LYS A 77 4.37 4.32 -11.26
CA LYS A 77 5.38 5.23 -10.74
C LYS A 77 6.14 4.60 -9.57
N THR A 78 5.43 3.95 -8.65
CA THR A 78 6.04 3.32 -7.47
C THR A 78 7.08 2.27 -7.86
N LYS A 79 6.80 1.47 -8.89
CA LYS A 79 7.73 0.44 -9.37
C LYS A 79 9.09 0.99 -9.76
N THR A 80 9.15 2.21 -10.26
CA THR A 80 10.42 2.81 -10.69
C THR A 80 11.36 3.11 -9.54
N PHE A 81 10.86 3.11 -8.31
CA PHE A 81 11.62 3.43 -7.10
C PHE A 81 12.18 2.21 -6.38
N PHE A 82 11.74 0.99 -6.75
CA PHE A 82 12.10 -0.23 -6.03
C PHE A 82 13.56 -0.62 -6.20
N ASN A 83 14.15 -1.10 -5.12
CA ASN A 83 15.46 -1.77 -5.14
C ASN A 83 15.33 -3.28 -4.92
N ASP A 84 14.12 -3.78 -4.71
CA ASP A 84 13.84 -5.21 -4.51
C ASP A 84 12.39 -5.48 -4.91
N LYS A 85 12.05 -6.75 -5.11
CA LYS A 85 10.70 -7.15 -5.49
C LYS A 85 9.72 -6.88 -4.34
N PRO A 86 8.56 -6.28 -4.63
CA PRO A 86 7.54 -6.11 -3.60
C PRO A 86 6.88 -7.46 -3.27
N GLN A 87 6.34 -7.54 -2.08
CA GLN A 87 5.57 -8.70 -1.62
C GLN A 87 4.21 -8.22 -1.14
N ALA A 88 3.18 -9.04 -1.33
CA ALA A 88 1.82 -8.67 -0.94
C ALA A 88 1.07 -9.87 -0.40
N TRP A 89 0.25 -9.64 0.61
CA TRP A 89 -0.55 -10.68 1.27
C TRP A 89 -1.95 -10.18 1.53
N SER A 90 -2.93 -11.05 1.35
CA SER A 90 -4.28 -10.84 1.85
C SER A 90 -4.45 -11.77 3.04
N VAL A 91 -4.77 -11.23 4.21
CA VAL A 91 -4.85 -11.99 5.45
C VAL A 91 -6.13 -11.65 6.21
N ASP A 92 -6.59 -12.59 7.01
CA ASP A 92 -7.75 -12.37 7.88
C ASP A 92 -7.29 -12.03 9.29
N LYS A 93 -7.88 -10.99 9.87
CA LYS A 93 -7.62 -10.65 11.25
C LYS A 93 -8.30 -11.69 12.14
N LYS A 94 -7.54 -12.49 12.86
CA LYS A 94 -8.09 -13.53 13.74
C LYS A 94 -8.39 -13.01 15.13
N ILE A 95 -7.51 -12.17 15.68
CA ILE A 95 -7.66 -11.62 17.03
C ILE A 95 -7.06 -10.23 17.05
N SER A 96 -7.71 -9.32 17.75
CA SER A 96 -7.17 -7.99 18.01
C SER A 96 -7.48 -7.63 19.46
N LEU A 97 -6.44 -7.38 20.23
CA LEU A 97 -6.55 -6.97 21.65
C LEU A 97 -6.02 -5.53 21.76
N LYS A 98 -6.73 -4.72 22.53
CA LYS A 98 -6.31 -3.32 22.77
C LYS A 98 -6.09 -3.07 24.24
#